data_52cb4744dea5fa7b16e4cea5897205a8
#
_entry.id   52cb4744dea5fa7b16e4cea5897205a8
#
_cell.length_a   1.000
_cell.length_b   1.000
_cell.length_c   1.000
_cell.angle_alpha   90.00
_cell.angle_beta   90.00
_cell.angle_gamma   90.00
#
_symmetry.space_group_name_H-M   'P 1'
#
loop_
_entity.id
_entity.type
_entity.pdbx_description
1 polymer ?
#
loop_
_entity_poly.entity_id
_entity_poly.type
_entity_poly.pdbx_seq_one_letter_code
_entity_poly.pdbx_strand_id
1 'polypeptide(L)'
;VLIKDDKKGGASNNVGGLDELGLSGLITSSQSIDNEIEVLRSKTLVKEVVNYLNLYVTYKDEDLIPSKELYKTSPVQVNMTPQEAEKLKKDIVVEMVVQPQGSLDVNVKMDDREIQKHFEKLPAILPTDRGTISFFQATDSIPVEGASSVQGARHITATISCPMNVAR
;
A
#
# COMPACT_ATOMS: atom_id res chain seq x y z
N VAL A 1 17.66 -10.04 -13.06
CA VAL A 1 18.60 -10.56 -14.04
C VAL A 1 17.77 -11.08 -15.19
N LEU A 2 17.68 -10.28 -16.27
CA LEU A 2 17.04 -10.67 -17.52
C LEU A 2 17.91 -11.74 -18.17
N ILE A 3 17.44 -12.97 -18.19
CA ILE A 3 18.10 -14.06 -18.91
C ILE A 3 17.73 -13.89 -20.38
N LYS A 4 18.71 -13.47 -21.18
CA LYS A 4 18.60 -13.45 -22.63
C LYS A 4 18.74 -14.90 -23.10
N ASP A 5 17.63 -15.54 -23.45
CA ASP A 5 17.61 -16.88 -23.99
C ASP A 5 18.00 -16.81 -25.47
N ASP A 6 19.29 -16.97 -25.76
CA ASP A 6 19.79 -17.22 -27.10
C ASP A 6 19.44 -18.65 -27.50
N LYS A 7 18.20 -18.93 -27.83
CA LYS A 7 17.82 -20.16 -28.53
C LYS A 7 18.25 -20.09 -29.99
N LYS A 8 19.50 -20.44 -30.22
CA LYS A 8 20.00 -20.95 -31.51
C LYS A 8 19.62 -22.42 -31.59
N GLY A 9 18.57 -22.75 -32.28
CA GLY A 9 18.19 -24.14 -32.49
C GLY A 9 17.16 -24.26 -33.60
N GLY A 10 17.60 -24.61 -34.79
CA GLY A 10 16.84 -24.72 -36.01
C GLY A 10 15.61 -25.61 -35.93
N ALA A 11 14.53 -25.09 -36.46
CA ALA A 11 13.53 -25.82 -37.18
C ALA A 11 13.12 -24.93 -38.36
N SER A 12 13.87 -25.11 -39.44
CA SER A 12 13.41 -24.75 -40.78
C SER A 12 12.19 -25.60 -41.03
N ASN A 13 11.01 -24.97 -41.02
CA ASN A 13 9.92 -25.40 -41.90
C ASN A 13 8.90 -24.27 -42.03
N ASN A 14 8.91 -23.63 -43.21
CA ASN A 14 7.76 -23.01 -43.86
C ASN A 14 7.09 -21.79 -43.21
N VAL A 15 7.88 -20.84 -42.71
CA VAL A 15 7.34 -19.54 -42.28
C VAL A 15 7.69 -18.43 -43.33
N GLY A 16 8.16 -18.81 -44.52
CA GLY A 16 8.51 -17.86 -45.58
C GLY A 16 7.36 -17.02 -46.11
N GLY A 17 6.11 -17.31 -45.73
CA GLY A 17 4.95 -16.51 -46.17
C GLY A 17 4.46 -15.50 -45.15
N LEU A 18 4.87 -15.60 -43.88
CA LEU A 18 4.38 -14.71 -42.82
C LEU A 18 5.25 -13.42 -42.70
N ASP A 19 6.48 -13.50 -43.17
CA ASP A 19 7.40 -12.34 -43.22
C ASP A 19 6.98 -11.35 -44.29
N GLU A 20 6.46 -11.88 -45.41
CA GLU A 20 5.96 -11.09 -46.54
C GLU A 20 4.61 -10.39 -46.25
N LEU A 21 3.89 -10.86 -45.20
CA LEU A 21 2.64 -10.27 -44.73
C LEU A 21 2.83 -9.31 -43.57
N GLY A 22 4.09 -8.99 -43.18
CA GLY A 22 4.40 -8.07 -42.11
C GLY A 22 3.98 -8.59 -40.71
N LEU A 23 3.71 -9.89 -40.57
CA LEU A 23 3.25 -10.52 -39.33
C LEU A 23 4.40 -10.93 -38.39
N SER A 24 5.68 -10.81 -38.87
CA SER A 24 6.85 -11.05 -38.02
C SER A 24 6.93 -10.07 -36.83
N GLY A 25 6.38 -8.86 -37.00
CA GLY A 25 6.25 -7.89 -35.91
C GLY A 25 5.27 -8.33 -34.81
N LEU A 26 4.28 -9.14 -35.14
CA LEU A 26 3.30 -9.64 -34.15
C LEU A 26 3.87 -10.79 -33.30
N ILE A 27 4.76 -11.61 -33.87
CA ILE A 27 5.38 -12.72 -33.13
C ILE A 27 6.45 -12.20 -32.16
N THR A 28 7.21 -11.18 -32.57
CA THR A 28 8.14 -10.48 -31.66
C THR A 28 7.43 -9.68 -30.59
N SER A 29 6.24 -9.15 -30.88
CA SER A 29 5.43 -8.45 -29.88
C SER A 29 4.87 -9.38 -28.80
N SER A 30 4.53 -10.65 -29.13
CA SER A 30 4.03 -11.58 -28.11
C SER A 30 5.10 -11.97 -27.10
N GLN A 31 6.34 -12.20 -27.52
CA GLN A 31 7.46 -12.45 -26.61
C GLN A 31 7.79 -11.22 -25.74
N SER A 32 7.65 -10.01 -26.31
CA SER A 32 7.80 -8.78 -25.55
C SER A 32 6.71 -8.65 -24.48
N ILE A 33 5.46 -8.95 -24.84
CA ILE A 33 4.31 -8.90 -23.91
C ILE A 33 4.47 -9.91 -22.79
N ASP A 34 4.89 -11.14 -23.09
CA ASP A 34 5.11 -12.18 -22.07
C ASP A 34 6.20 -11.76 -21.08
N ASN A 35 7.29 -11.17 -21.55
CA ASN A 35 8.35 -10.63 -20.71
C ASN A 35 7.86 -9.45 -19.85
N GLU A 36 7.03 -8.57 -20.40
CA GLU A 36 6.43 -7.45 -19.67
C GLU A 36 5.48 -7.94 -18.59
N ILE A 37 4.68 -8.97 -18.88
CA ILE A 37 3.80 -9.61 -17.89
C ILE A 37 4.63 -10.26 -16.77
N GLU A 38 5.75 -10.90 -17.09
CA GLU A 38 6.62 -11.53 -16.10
C GLU A 38 7.29 -10.47 -15.20
N VAL A 39 7.71 -9.34 -15.77
CA VAL A 39 8.22 -8.19 -15.01
C VAL A 39 7.13 -7.63 -14.08
N LEU A 40 5.91 -7.45 -14.57
CA LEU A 40 4.78 -6.97 -13.76
C LEU A 40 4.38 -7.95 -12.64
N ARG A 41 4.59 -9.26 -12.83
CA ARG A 41 4.38 -10.29 -11.82
C ARG A 41 5.55 -10.42 -10.83
N SER A 42 6.63 -9.68 -11.04
CA SER A 42 7.78 -9.72 -10.13
C SER A 42 7.39 -9.22 -8.75
N LYS A 43 7.55 -10.09 -7.75
CA LYS A 43 7.29 -9.75 -6.34
C LYS A 43 8.11 -8.54 -5.87
N THR A 44 9.31 -8.36 -6.40
CA THR A 44 10.16 -7.23 -6.07
C THR A 44 9.54 -5.92 -6.56
N LEU A 45 9.06 -5.89 -7.81
CA LEU A 45 8.41 -4.71 -8.37
C LEU A 45 7.13 -4.38 -7.62
N VAL A 46 6.28 -5.39 -7.37
CA VAL A 46 5.04 -5.19 -6.60
C VAL A 46 5.34 -4.66 -5.20
N LYS A 47 6.35 -5.20 -4.53
CA LYS A 47 6.79 -4.70 -3.23
C LYS A 47 7.25 -3.24 -3.27
N GLU A 48 8.02 -2.85 -4.29
CA GLU A 48 8.44 -1.46 -4.45
C GLU A 48 7.26 -0.52 -4.66
N VAL A 49 6.26 -0.93 -5.45
CA VAL A 49 5.02 -0.17 -5.64
C VAL A 49 4.23 -0.06 -4.33
N VAL A 50 4.10 -1.15 -3.57
CA VAL A 50 3.45 -1.16 -2.25
C VAL A 50 4.14 -0.19 -1.29
N ASN A 51 5.47 -0.19 -1.27
CA ASN A 51 6.25 0.72 -0.45
C ASN A 51 6.12 2.18 -0.92
N TYR A 52 6.20 2.43 -2.21
CA TYR A 52 6.11 3.78 -2.79
C TYR A 52 4.74 4.42 -2.55
N LEU A 53 3.67 3.64 -2.66
CA LEU A 53 2.30 4.11 -2.47
C LEU A 53 1.81 3.99 -1.01
N ASN A 54 2.65 3.49 -0.08
CA ASN A 54 2.30 3.22 1.32
C ASN A 54 1.05 2.32 1.47
N LEU A 55 0.88 1.33 0.57
CA LEU A 55 -0.28 0.44 0.57
C LEU A 55 -0.27 -0.58 1.73
N TYR A 56 0.80 -0.63 2.50
CA TYR A 56 0.90 -1.44 3.70
C TYR A 56 0.22 -0.81 4.92
N VAL A 57 -0.33 0.41 4.77
CA VAL A 57 -1.18 1.04 5.78
C VAL A 57 -2.59 1.21 5.21
N THR A 58 -3.56 0.56 5.82
CA THR A 58 -4.98 0.66 5.46
C THR A 58 -5.75 1.39 6.54
N TYR A 59 -6.83 2.07 6.16
CA TYR A 59 -7.64 2.85 7.09
C TYR A 59 -9.11 2.46 6.96
N LYS A 60 -9.81 2.42 8.11
CA LYS A 60 -11.25 2.21 8.19
C LYS A 60 -11.90 3.28 9.05
N ASP A 61 -13.03 3.79 8.59
CA ASP A 61 -13.90 4.66 9.37
C ASP A 61 -14.86 3.78 10.18
N GLU A 62 -14.75 3.83 11.49
CA GLU A 62 -15.59 3.02 12.39
C GLU A 62 -16.92 3.71 12.71
N ASP A 63 -17.07 5.01 12.41
CA ASP A 63 -18.31 5.74 12.64
C ASP A 63 -19.38 5.43 11.58
N LEU A 64 -18.99 4.76 10.49
CA LEU A 64 -19.87 4.35 9.40
C LEU A 64 -20.31 2.88 9.54
N ILE A 65 -21.59 2.60 9.29
CA ILE A 65 -22.12 1.23 9.27
C ILE A 65 -22.68 0.93 7.87
N PRO A 66 -22.07 -0.02 7.10
CA PRO A 66 -20.84 -0.76 7.42
C PRO A 66 -19.60 0.14 7.42
N SER A 67 -18.56 -0.24 8.17
CA SER A 67 -17.30 0.50 8.21
C SER A 67 -16.73 0.65 6.81
N LYS A 68 -16.27 1.85 6.47
CA LYS A 68 -15.78 2.17 5.12
C LYS A 68 -14.25 2.29 5.11
N GLU A 69 -13.63 1.71 4.11
CA GLU A 69 -12.20 1.88 3.88
C GLU A 69 -11.89 3.30 3.37
N LEU A 70 -10.91 3.95 4.00
CA LEU A 70 -10.51 5.33 3.74
C LEU A 70 -9.13 5.40 3.10
N TYR A 71 -8.94 4.99 1.88
CA TYR A 71 -7.60 4.92 1.27
C TYR A 71 -6.75 6.20 1.49
N LYS A 72 -7.02 7.29 0.79
CA LYS A 72 -6.31 8.59 0.94
C LYS A 72 -7.15 9.68 1.61
N THR A 73 -8.37 9.35 2.02
CA THR A 73 -9.32 10.31 2.59
C THR A 73 -9.32 10.31 4.11
N SER A 74 -8.42 9.56 4.75
CA SER A 74 -8.24 9.61 6.19
C SER A 74 -7.73 11.00 6.61
N PRO A 75 -8.32 11.65 7.62
CA PRO A 75 -7.88 12.96 8.12
C PRO A 75 -6.51 12.91 8.80
N VAL A 76 -6.10 11.74 9.25
CA VAL A 76 -4.76 11.48 9.83
C VAL A 76 -4.09 10.38 9.03
N GLN A 77 -2.86 10.64 8.62
CA GLN A 77 -2.00 9.66 7.99
C GLN A 77 -1.04 9.07 9.01
N VAL A 78 -0.96 7.76 9.02
CA VAL A 78 -0.04 6.96 9.85
C VAL A 78 1.09 6.49 8.96
N ASN A 79 2.32 6.69 9.38
CA ASN A 79 3.50 6.27 8.64
C ASN A 79 4.47 5.51 9.56
N MET A 80 5.01 4.42 9.05
CA MET A 80 6.13 3.68 9.58
C MET A 80 7.11 3.49 8.43
N THR A 81 8.42 3.48 8.68
CA THR A 81 9.36 3.28 7.58
C THR A 81 9.17 1.88 6.95
N PRO A 82 9.30 1.73 5.61
CA PRO A 82 9.17 0.42 4.95
C PRO A 82 10.09 -0.64 5.54
N GLN A 83 11.31 -0.24 5.95
CA GLN A 83 12.29 -1.16 6.55
C GLN A 83 11.86 -1.67 7.93
N GLU A 84 11.13 -0.86 8.71
CA GLU A 84 10.55 -1.29 9.98
C GLU A 84 9.31 -2.15 9.75
N ALA A 85 8.44 -1.73 8.81
CA ALA A 85 7.25 -2.49 8.44
C ALA A 85 7.58 -3.89 7.88
N GLU A 86 8.68 -4.05 7.14
CA GLU A 86 9.14 -5.35 6.64
C GLU A 86 9.53 -6.35 7.75
N LYS A 87 9.90 -5.85 8.93
CA LYS A 87 10.25 -6.67 10.09
C LYS A 87 9.04 -7.14 10.90
N LEU A 88 7.86 -6.62 10.57
CA LEU A 88 6.64 -6.99 11.26
C LEU A 88 6.27 -8.44 10.98
N LYS A 89 6.06 -9.21 12.03
CA LYS A 89 5.55 -10.60 11.97
C LYS A 89 4.02 -10.65 12.01
N LYS A 90 3.41 -9.67 12.65
CA LYS A 90 1.96 -9.47 12.77
C LYS A 90 1.64 -8.01 12.50
N ASP A 91 0.44 -7.75 12.08
CA ASP A 91 -0.06 -6.41 11.83
C ASP A 91 -0.12 -5.60 13.13
N ILE A 92 0.10 -4.30 13.01
CA ILE A 92 -0.10 -3.34 14.10
C ILE A 92 -1.44 -2.65 13.84
N VAL A 93 -2.33 -2.69 14.81
CA VAL A 93 -3.61 -1.99 14.75
C VAL A 93 -3.50 -0.70 15.55
N VAL A 94 -3.83 0.41 14.91
CA VAL A 94 -3.79 1.76 15.48
C VAL A 94 -5.21 2.33 15.47
N GLU A 95 -5.85 2.31 16.63
CA GLU A 95 -7.15 2.96 16.81
C GLU A 95 -6.91 4.43 17.13
N MET A 96 -7.58 5.31 16.41
CA MET A 96 -7.40 6.75 16.51
C MET A 96 -8.74 7.44 16.73
N VAL A 97 -8.76 8.39 17.66
CA VAL A 97 -9.88 9.31 17.84
C VAL A 97 -9.40 10.71 17.50
N VAL A 98 -9.83 11.21 16.35
CA VAL A 98 -9.46 12.54 15.86
C VAL A 98 -10.48 13.56 16.37
N GLN A 99 -10.04 14.45 17.23
CA GLN A 99 -10.89 15.50 17.80
C GLN A 99 -11.04 16.68 16.85
N PRO A 100 -12.18 17.38 16.86
CA PRO A 100 -12.42 18.56 15.99
C PRO A 100 -11.38 19.68 16.17
N GLN A 101 -10.79 19.80 17.34
CA GLN A 101 -9.75 20.79 17.65
C GLN A 101 -8.35 20.40 17.15
N GLY A 102 -8.21 19.20 16.54
CA GLY A 102 -6.96 18.72 15.97
C GLY A 102 -6.08 17.87 16.91
N SER A 103 -6.53 17.61 18.14
CA SER A 103 -5.87 16.64 19.02
C SER A 103 -6.20 15.21 18.60
N LEU A 104 -5.31 14.27 18.94
CA LEU A 104 -5.37 12.89 18.55
C LEU A 104 -5.16 11.97 19.76
N ASP A 105 -6.14 11.13 20.02
CA ASP A 105 -6.01 10.01 20.95
C ASP A 105 -5.68 8.75 20.17
N VAL A 106 -4.63 8.06 20.56
CA VAL A 106 -4.13 6.87 19.85
C VAL A 106 -4.07 5.71 20.81
N ASN A 107 -4.57 4.57 20.35
CA ASN A 107 -4.42 3.27 21.00
C ASN A 107 -3.77 2.29 20.01
N VAL A 108 -2.50 1.95 20.26
CA VAL A 108 -1.72 1.06 19.41
C VAL A 108 -1.71 -0.34 20.00
N LYS A 109 -2.25 -1.29 19.25
CA LYS A 109 -2.29 -2.71 19.60
C LYS A 109 -1.24 -3.49 18.82
N MET A 110 -0.30 -4.09 19.52
CA MET A 110 0.80 -4.88 18.97
C MET A 110 0.93 -6.19 19.74
N ASP A 111 0.67 -7.32 19.11
CA ASP A 111 0.67 -8.64 19.75
C ASP A 111 -0.14 -8.64 21.05
N ASP A 112 0.54 -8.76 22.20
CA ASP A 112 -0.06 -8.76 23.55
C ASP A 112 0.13 -7.42 24.29
N ARG A 113 0.53 -6.38 23.58
CA ARG A 113 0.79 -5.05 24.14
C ARG A 113 -0.14 -4.00 23.56
N GLU A 114 -0.53 -3.08 24.42
CA GLU A 114 -1.36 -1.94 24.07
C GLU A 114 -0.70 -0.67 24.61
N ILE A 115 -0.58 0.34 23.75
CA ILE A 115 0.03 1.63 24.10
C ILE A 115 -1.00 2.71 23.83
N GLN A 116 -1.43 3.40 24.88
CA GLN A 116 -2.33 4.55 24.77
C GLN A 116 -1.53 5.85 24.87
N LYS A 117 -1.80 6.80 23.97
CA LYS A 117 -1.16 8.10 23.94
C LYS A 117 -2.10 9.17 23.48
N HIS A 118 -2.03 10.33 24.13
CA HIS A 118 -2.70 11.56 23.70
C HIS A 118 -1.68 12.52 23.08
N PHE A 119 -2.03 13.12 21.94
CA PHE A 119 -1.26 14.15 21.27
C PHE A 119 -2.12 15.40 21.08
N GLU A 120 -1.66 16.54 21.58
CA GLU A 120 -2.38 17.80 21.47
C GLU A 120 -2.34 18.36 20.05
N LYS A 121 -1.29 18.03 19.28
CA LYS A 121 -1.05 18.54 17.92
C LYS A 121 -0.37 17.52 17.05
N LEU A 122 -0.60 17.62 15.74
CA LEU A 122 0.12 16.92 14.69
C LEU A 122 1.12 17.87 14.00
N PRO A 123 2.26 17.40 13.47
CA PRO A 123 2.69 15.99 13.45
C PRO A 123 3.13 15.47 14.83
N ALA A 124 2.95 14.16 15.05
CA ALA A 124 3.34 13.49 16.28
C ALA A 124 4.10 12.20 16.00
N ILE A 125 4.92 11.77 16.95
CA ILE A 125 5.76 10.58 16.81
C ILE A 125 5.58 9.70 18.06
N LEU A 126 5.37 8.41 17.83
CA LEU A 126 5.29 7.38 18.85
C LEU A 126 6.37 6.33 18.63
N PRO A 127 7.46 6.34 19.38
CA PRO A 127 8.42 5.26 19.35
C PRO A 127 7.84 4.01 20.01
N THR A 128 8.00 2.87 19.35
CA THR A 128 7.59 1.55 19.84
C THR A 128 8.76 0.57 19.75
N ASP A 129 8.63 -0.60 20.34
CA ASP A 129 9.64 -1.67 20.25
C ASP A 129 9.66 -2.35 18.85
N ARG A 130 8.68 -2.08 17.99
CA ARG A 130 8.61 -2.59 16.62
C ARG A 130 9.04 -1.57 15.57
N GLY A 131 9.26 -0.33 15.97
CA GLY A 131 9.61 0.79 15.11
C GLY A 131 8.91 2.07 15.51
N THR A 132 9.14 3.12 14.74
CA THR A 132 8.59 4.45 15.00
C THR A 132 7.35 4.70 14.16
N ILE A 133 6.24 4.99 14.81
CA ILE A 133 4.99 5.35 14.16
C ILE A 133 4.86 6.88 14.17
N SER A 134 4.66 7.46 13.00
CA SER A 134 4.48 8.91 12.84
C SER A 134 3.06 9.21 12.38
N PHE A 135 2.49 10.30 12.91
CA PHE A 135 1.14 10.75 12.62
C PHE A 135 1.20 12.14 11.98
N PHE A 136 0.54 12.30 10.85
CA PHE A 136 0.48 13.56 10.11
C PHE A 136 -0.97 13.94 9.83
N GLN A 137 -1.25 15.23 9.85
CA GLN A 137 -2.54 15.70 9.35
C GLN A 137 -2.57 15.59 7.83
N ALA A 138 -3.61 14.99 7.27
CA ALA A 138 -3.77 14.91 5.82
C ALA A 138 -4.07 16.31 5.26
N THR A 139 -3.21 16.76 4.34
CA THR A 139 -3.35 18.08 3.69
C THR A 139 -4.44 18.09 2.62
N ASP A 140 -4.74 16.91 2.05
CA ASP A 140 -5.66 16.72 0.93
C ASP A 140 -6.86 15.83 1.30
N SER A 141 -7.43 16.03 2.49
CA SER A 141 -8.70 15.39 2.80
C SER A 141 -9.77 16.02 1.90
N ILE A 142 -10.00 15.40 0.72
CA ILE A 142 -11.13 15.73 -0.14
C ILE A 142 -12.37 15.48 0.72
N PRO A 143 -13.25 16.49 0.90
CA PRO A 143 -14.51 16.28 1.60
C PRO A 143 -15.24 15.14 0.88
N VAL A 144 -15.46 14.03 1.55
CA VAL A 144 -16.30 12.95 0.99
C VAL A 144 -17.71 13.55 0.90
N GLU A 145 -18.20 13.74 -0.34
CA GLU A 145 -19.58 14.13 -0.57
C GLU A 145 -20.50 13.12 0.13
N GLY A 146 -21.27 13.60 1.11
CA GLY A 146 -22.13 12.77 1.95
C GLY A 146 -21.62 12.54 3.37
N ALA A 147 -20.40 12.92 3.72
CA ALA A 147 -20.01 13.08 5.10
C ALA A 147 -20.71 14.34 5.61
N SER A 148 -21.90 14.16 6.19
CA SER A 148 -22.49 15.17 7.06
C SER A 148 -21.37 15.68 7.94
N SER A 149 -21.25 17.00 8.08
CA SER A 149 -20.31 17.63 9.00
C SER A 149 -20.58 17.11 10.40
N VAL A 150 -19.99 15.95 10.72
CA VAL A 150 -20.05 15.37 12.05
C VAL A 150 -19.20 16.32 12.90
N GLN A 151 -19.87 17.18 13.65
CA GLN A 151 -19.24 18.09 14.62
C GLN A 151 -18.65 17.32 15.83
N GLY A 152 -18.29 16.06 15.66
CA GLY A 152 -17.82 15.17 16.70
C GLY A 152 -16.42 14.62 16.43
N ALA A 153 -15.91 13.91 17.40
CA ALA A 153 -14.69 13.12 17.25
C ALA A 153 -14.90 12.01 16.21
N ARG A 154 -13.88 11.73 15.38
CA ARG A 154 -13.92 10.65 14.37
C ARG A 154 -13.09 9.47 14.83
N HIS A 155 -13.67 8.28 14.76
CA HIS A 155 -13.00 7.03 15.10
C HIS A 155 -12.47 6.35 13.85
N ILE A 156 -11.16 6.25 13.75
CA ILE A 156 -10.46 5.68 12.59
C ILE A 156 -9.53 4.58 13.06
N THR A 157 -9.60 3.43 12.42
CA THR A 157 -8.65 2.35 12.64
C THR A 157 -7.68 2.28 11.46
N ALA A 158 -6.39 2.43 11.74
CA ALA A 158 -5.33 2.15 10.78
C ALA A 158 -4.70 0.78 11.08
N THR A 159 -4.41 0.01 10.03
CA THR A 159 -3.70 -1.26 10.14
C THR A 159 -2.40 -1.16 9.36
N ILE A 160 -1.27 -1.39 10.02
CA ILE A 160 0.07 -1.44 9.41
C ILE A 160 0.43 -2.91 9.23
N SER A 161 0.57 -3.35 7.98
CA SER A 161 0.91 -4.73 7.62
C SER A 161 2.33 -4.83 7.07
N CYS A 162 2.90 -6.03 7.08
CA CYS A 162 4.17 -6.25 6.40
C CYS A 162 3.99 -6.07 4.88
N PRO A 163 4.78 -5.22 4.19
CA PRO A 163 4.67 -5.00 2.75
C PRO A 163 4.74 -6.27 1.91
N MET A 164 5.49 -7.27 2.36
CA MET A 164 5.57 -8.59 1.70
C MET A 164 4.25 -9.37 1.74
N ASN A 165 3.42 -9.14 2.73
CA ASN A 165 2.11 -9.80 2.85
C ASN A 165 1.08 -9.11 1.95
N VAL A 166 1.20 -7.80 1.74
CA VAL A 166 0.33 -7.00 0.87
C VAL A 166 0.64 -7.26 -0.61
N ALA A 167 1.91 -7.59 -0.94
CA ALA A 167 2.39 -7.86 -2.29
C ALA A 167 2.12 -9.30 -2.80
N ARG A 168 1.21 -10.04 -2.15
CA ARG A 168 0.86 -11.43 -2.53
C ARG A 168 -0.28 -11.53 -3.49
#